data_e5c937cbfb6580b3f60a11819432099e
#
_entry.id   e5c937cbfb6580b3f60a11819432099e
#
_cell.length_a   1.000
_cell.length_b   1.000
_cell.length_c   1.000
_cell.angle_alpha   90.00
_cell.angle_beta   90.00
_cell.angle_gamma   90.00
#
_symmetry.space_group_name_H-M   'P 1'
#
loop_
_entity.id
_entity.type
_entity.pdbx_description
1 polymer ?
#
loop_
_entity_poly.entity_id
_entity_poly.type
_entity_poly.pdbx_seq_one_letter_code
_entity_poly.pdbx_strand_id
1 'polypeptide(L)'
;MGHERVGQLPRTTRWRELVARTGLAQSRGDVERISADTLDAVRGRLGALGREGGTLAAFGFLVDLACTNRDSGGTTPDLRANPSALQLVSALKERVDADADSREYAELATRAAATAIMQWTREHEQRLDLFEGPASAQQVWSRAQTGAGFSELARTFLGDLVGRYLKYFLEREVSERSSGVAQREQFVRQLSEHVDAIAKHSFETSKIAQSFAAGWYNKHAKEGAPSAQAQRAFLRYALTKLRTELARERDT
;
A
#
# COMPACT_ATOMS: atom_id res chain seq x y z
N MET A 1 20.67 17.34 -14.15
CA MET A 1 19.22 17.08 -14.09
C MET A 1 18.81 17.16 -12.64
N GLY A 2 18.09 18.22 -12.24
CA GLY A 2 17.65 18.42 -10.87
C GLY A 2 16.57 17.41 -10.54
N HIS A 3 16.80 16.60 -9.51
CA HIS A 3 15.76 15.76 -8.95
C HIS A 3 14.70 16.69 -8.32
N GLU A 4 13.54 16.74 -8.93
CA GLU A 4 12.39 17.42 -8.35
C GLU A 4 12.05 16.70 -7.02
N ARG A 5 12.29 17.36 -5.90
CA ARG A 5 12.09 16.77 -4.57
C ARG A 5 10.59 16.75 -4.29
N VAL A 6 9.97 15.65 -4.59
CA VAL A 6 8.57 15.41 -4.27
C VAL A 6 8.45 15.14 -2.78
N GLY A 7 7.75 15.96 -2.10
CA GLY A 7 7.53 15.83 -0.67
C GLY A 7 8.58 16.55 0.16
N GLN A 8 8.33 17.83 0.40
CA GLN A 8 9.07 18.55 1.44
C GLN A 8 8.82 17.88 2.79
N LEU A 9 9.90 17.51 3.48
CA LEU A 9 9.84 17.00 4.85
C LEU A 9 9.08 17.97 5.75
N PRO A 10 8.34 17.50 6.74
CA PRO A 10 7.71 18.37 7.71
C PRO A 10 8.76 19.26 8.36
N ARG A 11 8.54 20.58 8.35
CA ARG A 11 9.47 21.55 8.96
C ARG A 11 9.07 21.97 10.37
N THR A 12 8.14 21.24 10.99
CA THR A 12 7.63 21.55 12.32
C THR A 12 8.68 21.26 13.40
N THR A 13 8.63 21.99 14.51
CA THR A 13 9.48 21.71 15.69
C THR A 13 9.28 20.27 16.17
N ARG A 14 8.03 19.80 16.19
CA ARG A 14 7.66 18.43 16.54
C ARG A 14 8.34 17.38 15.65
N TRP A 15 8.44 17.62 14.34
CA TRP A 15 9.16 16.72 13.44
C TRP A 15 10.65 16.67 13.75
N ARG A 16 11.28 17.83 14.04
CA ARG A 16 12.70 17.89 14.41
C ARG A 16 12.99 17.16 15.72
N GLU A 17 12.11 17.29 16.72
CA GLU A 17 12.19 16.57 17.98
C GLU A 17 12.00 15.05 17.80
N LEU A 18 11.08 14.65 16.94
CA LEU A 18 10.87 13.27 16.58
C LEU A 18 12.12 12.65 15.98
N VAL A 19 12.72 13.31 15.00
CA VAL A 19 13.96 12.85 14.34
C VAL A 19 15.14 12.79 15.33
N ALA A 20 15.25 13.75 16.23
CA ALA A 20 16.28 13.71 17.28
C ALA A 20 16.12 12.50 18.21
N ARG A 21 14.90 12.17 18.61
CA ARG A 21 14.58 10.97 19.42
C ARG A 21 14.84 9.66 18.68
N THR A 22 14.67 9.66 17.37
CA THR A 22 14.92 8.48 16.55
C THR A 22 16.36 7.98 16.64
N GLY A 23 17.33 8.90 16.68
CA GLY A 23 18.74 8.56 16.88
C GLY A 23 19.09 8.04 18.27
N LEU A 24 18.17 8.14 19.24
CA LEU A 24 18.34 7.72 20.63
C LEU A 24 17.50 6.49 21.00
N ALA A 25 16.70 5.97 20.07
CA ALA A 25 15.83 4.83 20.32
C ALA A 25 16.65 3.57 20.63
N GLN A 26 16.50 3.02 21.81
CA GLN A 26 17.20 1.81 22.27
C GLN A 26 16.25 0.66 22.58
N SER A 27 14.93 0.92 22.64
CA SER A 27 13.92 -0.06 22.99
C SER A 27 12.82 -0.15 21.94
N ARG A 28 12.10 -1.29 21.92
CA ARG A 28 10.92 -1.49 21.08
C ARG A 28 9.83 -0.44 21.36
N GLY A 29 9.60 -0.08 22.62
CA GLY A 29 8.61 0.94 23.00
C GLY A 29 8.99 2.36 22.53
N ASP A 30 10.30 2.66 22.36
CA ASP A 30 10.74 3.93 21.78
C ASP A 30 10.40 3.99 20.29
N VAL A 31 10.63 2.88 19.57
CA VAL A 31 10.31 2.76 18.14
C VAL A 31 8.80 2.87 17.92
N GLU A 32 7.98 2.28 18.79
CA GLU A 32 6.49 2.38 18.75
C GLU A 32 6.02 3.82 18.87
N ARG A 33 6.56 4.56 19.86
CA ARG A 33 6.26 5.98 20.03
C ARG A 33 6.72 6.84 18.85
N ILE A 34 7.91 6.58 18.34
CA ILE A 34 8.47 7.30 17.19
C ILE A 34 7.61 7.08 15.94
N SER A 35 7.14 5.87 15.73
CA SER A 35 6.29 5.54 14.59
C SER A 35 4.92 6.20 14.68
N ALA A 36 4.29 6.20 15.85
CA ALA A 36 3.03 6.91 16.10
C ALA A 36 3.18 8.43 15.90
N ASP A 37 4.25 9.02 16.41
CA ASP A 37 4.56 10.44 16.24
C ASP A 37 4.89 10.80 14.79
N THR A 38 5.52 9.86 14.04
CA THR A 38 5.79 10.03 12.60
C THR A 38 4.50 10.04 11.80
N LEU A 39 3.58 9.12 12.10
CA LEU A 39 2.25 9.09 11.48
C LEU A 39 1.50 10.40 11.70
N ASP A 40 1.55 10.95 12.90
CA ASP A 40 0.94 12.25 13.20
C ASP A 40 1.58 13.39 12.38
N ALA A 41 2.91 13.40 12.29
CA ALA A 41 3.65 14.43 11.56
C ALA A 41 3.42 14.37 10.04
N VAL A 42 3.27 13.19 9.47
CA VAL A 42 2.99 12.98 8.03
C VAL A 42 1.50 12.86 7.72
N ARG A 43 0.64 12.89 8.73
CA ARG A 43 -0.81 12.71 8.66
C ARG A 43 -1.50 13.54 7.58
N GLY A 44 -1.11 14.81 7.45
CA GLY A 44 -1.67 15.68 6.41
C GLY A 44 -1.33 15.26 4.99
N ARG A 45 -0.26 14.48 4.82
CA ARG A 45 0.28 14.06 3.53
C ARG A 45 -0.22 12.69 3.08
N LEU A 46 -0.66 11.82 4.00
CA LEU A 46 -1.33 10.56 3.63
C LEU A 46 -2.53 10.79 2.70
N GLY A 47 -3.24 11.90 2.88
CA GLY A 47 -4.30 12.32 1.98
C GLY A 47 -3.82 12.69 0.56
N ALA A 48 -2.55 13.02 0.38
CA ALA A 48 -1.98 13.29 -0.94
C ALA A 48 -1.79 12.00 -1.76
N LEU A 49 -1.41 10.88 -1.12
CA LEU A 49 -1.34 9.57 -1.78
C LEU A 49 -2.65 9.18 -2.47
N GLY A 50 -3.79 9.41 -1.84
CA GLY A 50 -5.10 9.08 -2.42
C GLY A 50 -5.53 9.98 -3.59
N ARG A 51 -4.73 10.98 -3.95
CA ARG A 51 -5.00 11.91 -5.07
C ARG A 51 -3.96 11.81 -6.18
N GLU A 52 -2.85 11.17 -5.90
CA GLU A 52 -1.74 11.00 -6.83
C GLU A 52 -2.09 9.99 -7.93
N GLY A 53 -1.79 10.33 -9.20
CA GLY A 53 -2.20 9.58 -10.37
C GLY A 53 -1.67 8.15 -10.40
N GLY A 54 -0.38 7.96 -10.08
CA GLY A 54 0.22 6.63 -10.03
C GLY A 54 -0.36 5.74 -8.95
N THR A 55 -0.73 6.30 -7.78
CA THR A 55 -1.42 5.55 -6.71
C THR A 55 -2.83 5.12 -7.16
N LEU A 56 -3.53 6.02 -7.85
CA LEU A 56 -4.85 5.71 -8.42
C LEU A 56 -4.76 4.65 -9.51
N ALA A 57 -3.75 4.74 -10.39
CA ALA A 57 -3.50 3.76 -11.44
C ALA A 57 -3.17 2.37 -10.86
N ALA A 58 -2.30 2.31 -9.84
CA ALA A 58 -1.96 1.07 -9.16
C ALA A 58 -3.18 0.41 -8.49
N PHE A 59 -3.98 1.19 -7.76
CA PHE A 59 -5.22 0.69 -7.17
C PHE A 59 -6.23 0.27 -8.24
N GLY A 60 -6.40 1.07 -9.29
CA GLY A 60 -7.28 0.77 -10.42
C GLY A 60 -6.92 -0.54 -11.11
N PHE A 61 -5.62 -0.82 -11.26
CA PHE A 61 -5.14 -2.08 -11.81
C PHE A 61 -5.58 -3.29 -10.97
N LEU A 62 -5.47 -3.21 -9.64
CA LEU A 62 -5.94 -4.26 -8.74
C LEU A 62 -7.47 -4.44 -8.79
N VAL A 63 -8.20 -3.33 -8.91
CA VAL A 63 -9.66 -3.38 -9.09
C VAL A 63 -10.02 -4.08 -10.40
N ASP A 64 -9.32 -3.77 -11.49
CA ASP A 64 -9.56 -4.38 -12.78
C ASP A 64 -9.26 -5.89 -12.74
N LEU A 65 -8.15 -6.33 -12.13
CA LEU A 65 -7.86 -7.75 -11.92
C LEU A 65 -8.98 -8.46 -11.13
N ALA A 66 -9.56 -7.79 -10.15
CA ALA A 66 -10.70 -8.31 -9.39
C ALA A 66 -12.03 -8.27 -10.17
N CYS A 67 -12.09 -7.60 -11.32
CA CYS A 67 -13.30 -7.49 -12.16
C CYS A 67 -13.21 -8.22 -13.51
N THR A 68 -12.10 -8.88 -13.84
CA THR A 68 -11.71 -9.34 -15.19
C THR A 68 -12.63 -10.37 -15.85
N ASN A 69 -13.57 -10.97 -15.13
CA ASN A 69 -14.60 -11.82 -15.78
C ASN A 69 -15.71 -11.01 -16.46
N ARG A 70 -15.59 -9.70 -16.51
CA ARG A 70 -16.58 -8.81 -17.13
C ARG A 70 -15.84 -8.03 -18.20
N ASP A 71 -16.39 -7.91 -19.40
CA ASP A 71 -15.81 -7.24 -20.56
C ASP A 71 -15.20 -5.86 -20.23
N SER A 72 -14.02 -5.89 -19.62
CA SER A 72 -13.26 -4.70 -19.27
C SER A 72 -12.36 -4.40 -20.46
N GLY A 73 -12.72 -3.46 -21.29
CA GLY A 73 -11.86 -2.90 -22.34
C GLY A 73 -10.66 -2.12 -21.80
N GLY A 74 -10.01 -2.65 -20.74
CA GLY A 74 -8.93 -1.98 -20.01
C GLY A 74 -7.53 -2.48 -20.41
N THR A 75 -6.51 -1.75 -19.99
CA THR A 75 -5.07 -2.04 -20.17
C THR A 75 -4.57 -3.23 -19.34
N THR A 76 -5.45 -3.92 -18.61
CA THR A 76 -5.11 -5.08 -17.80
C THR A 76 -5.01 -6.32 -18.66
N PRO A 77 -3.96 -7.17 -18.52
CA PRO A 77 -3.79 -8.39 -19.29
C PRO A 77 -5.00 -9.32 -19.18
N ASP A 78 -5.38 -9.95 -20.27
CA ASP A 78 -6.43 -10.96 -20.27
C ASP A 78 -5.98 -12.17 -19.45
N LEU A 79 -6.66 -12.44 -18.35
CA LEU A 79 -6.37 -13.58 -17.46
C LEU A 79 -6.58 -14.94 -18.16
N ARG A 80 -7.37 -14.99 -19.27
CA ARG A 80 -7.55 -16.19 -20.07
C ARG A 80 -6.27 -16.60 -20.80
N ALA A 81 -5.38 -15.64 -21.07
CA ALA A 81 -4.06 -15.90 -21.63
C ALA A 81 -3.07 -16.47 -20.58
N ASN A 82 -3.54 -16.70 -19.35
CA ASN A 82 -2.77 -17.24 -18.23
C ASN A 82 -1.47 -16.48 -17.94
N PRO A 83 -1.52 -15.12 -17.77
CA PRO A 83 -0.32 -14.36 -17.50
C PRO A 83 0.29 -14.75 -16.15
N SER A 84 1.61 -14.82 -16.10
CA SER A 84 2.34 -15.00 -14.85
C SER A 84 2.22 -13.73 -13.96
N ALA A 85 2.46 -13.89 -12.65
CA ALA A 85 2.49 -12.75 -11.74
C ALA A 85 3.49 -11.65 -12.18
N LEU A 86 4.63 -12.03 -12.78
CA LEU A 86 5.61 -11.07 -13.31
C LEU A 86 5.07 -10.29 -14.51
N GLN A 87 4.33 -10.93 -15.41
CA GLN A 87 3.68 -10.23 -16.53
C GLN A 87 2.61 -9.25 -16.03
N LEU A 88 1.85 -9.61 -14.99
CA LEU A 88 0.90 -8.70 -14.34
C LEU A 88 1.61 -7.50 -13.70
N VAL A 89 2.74 -7.72 -13.03
CA VAL A 89 3.55 -6.64 -12.45
C VAL A 89 4.17 -5.74 -13.52
N SER A 90 4.58 -6.30 -14.67
CA SER A 90 5.07 -5.49 -15.79
C SER A 90 3.99 -4.58 -16.35
N ALA A 91 2.79 -5.11 -16.60
CA ALA A 91 1.65 -4.32 -17.07
C ALA A 91 1.19 -3.27 -16.04
N LEU A 92 1.21 -3.62 -14.75
CA LEU A 92 0.99 -2.66 -13.66
C LEU A 92 1.96 -1.47 -13.76
N LYS A 93 3.26 -1.76 -13.93
CA LYS A 93 4.27 -0.72 -14.01
C LYS A 93 4.04 0.22 -15.19
N GLU A 94 3.77 -0.32 -16.36
CA GLU A 94 3.47 0.47 -17.57
C GLU A 94 2.27 1.41 -17.35
N ARG A 95 1.21 0.90 -16.75
CA ARG A 95 0.02 1.70 -16.42
C ARG A 95 0.31 2.81 -15.41
N VAL A 96 1.06 2.50 -14.36
CA VAL A 96 1.41 3.48 -13.32
C VAL A 96 2.32 4.56 -13.89
N ASP A 97 3.32 4.19 -14.69
CA ASP A 97 4.25 5.13 -15.31
C ASP A 97 3.53 6.11 -16.27
N ALA A 98 2.43 5.67 -16.90
CA ALA A 98 1.63 6.53 -17.80
C ALA A 98 0.82 7.60 -17.06
N ASP A 99 0.37 7.31 -15.83
CA ASP A 99 -0.56 8.16 -15.06
C ASP A 99 0.12 8.87 -13.86
N ALA A 100 1.43 8.68 -13.69
CA ALA A 100 2.15 9.18 -12.52
C ALA A 100 2.30 10.71 -12.52
N ASP A 101 1.79 11.36 -11.47
CA ASP A 101 2.07 12.77 -11.18
C ASP A 101 3.43 12.94 -10.49
N SER A 102 3.83 11.92 -9.72
CA SER A 102 5.04 11.88 -8.93
C SER A 102 5.74 10.55 -9.05
N ARG A 103 6.97 10.55 -9.56
CA ARG A 103 7.76 9.33 -9.72
C ARG A 103 7.98 8.57 -8.41
N GLU A 104 8.21 9.29 -7.30
CA GLU A 104 8.46 8.67 -6.00
C GLU A 104 7.21 7.99 -5.44
N TYR A 105 6.05 8.64 -5.51
CA TYR A 105 4.79 8.04 -5.03
C TYR A 105 4.31 6.92 -5.94
N ALA A 106 4.50 7.08 -7.24
CA ALA A 106 4.23 6.03 -8.22
C ALA A 106 5.06 4.77 -7.93
N GLU A 107 6.34 4.92 -7.61
CA GLU A 107 7.22 3.80 -7.24
C GLU A 107 6.74 3.10 -5.97
N LEU A 108 6.34 3.85 -4.92
CA LEU A 108 5.79 3.27 -3.70
C LEU A 108 4.50 2.48 -3.99
N ALA A 109 3.61 3.05 -4.81
CA ALA A 109 2.35 2.43 -5.19
C ALA A 109 2.55 1.19 -6.06
N THR A 110 3.48 1.25 -7.04
CA THR A 110 3.85 0.11 -7.87
C THR A 110 4.37 -1.05 -7.04
N ARG A 111 5.29 -0.79 -6.12
CA ARG A 111 5.83 -1.82 -5.24
C ARG A 111 4.77 -2.41 -4.32
N ALA A 112 3.88 -1.60 -3.78
CA ALA A 112 2.79 -2.08 -2.93
C ALA A 112 1.80 -2.95 -3.71
N ALA A 113 1.42 -2.55 -4.91
CA ALA A 113 0.54 -3.35 -5.77
C ALA A 113 1.22 -4.63 -6.27
N ALA A 114 2.53 -4.57 -6.60
CA ALA A 114 3.31 -5.75 -6.95
C ALA A 114 3.35 -6.76 -5.80
N THR A 115 3.58 -6.30 -4.56
CA THR A 115 3.51 -7.15 -3.36
C THR A 115 2.14 -7.81 -3.25
N ALA A 116 1.05 -7.06 -3.42
CA ALA A 116 -0.31 -7.59 -3.35
C ALA A 116 -0.56 -8.63 -4.45
N ILE A 117 -0.12 -8.40 -5.69
CA ILE A 117 -0.25 -9.35 -6.81
C ILE A 117 0.53 -10.62 -6.52
N MET A 118 1.80 -10.51 -6.13
CA MET A 118 2.67 -11.66 -5.89
C MET A 118 2.18 -12.50 -4.70
N GLN A 119 1.77 -11.86 -3.62
CA GLN A 119 1.25 -12.55 -2.45
C GLN A 119 -0.07 -13.25 -2.76
N TRP A 120 -1.01 -12.55 -3.40
CA TRP A 120 -2.30 -13.10 -3.82
C TRP A 120 -2.12 -14.33 -4.70
N THR A 121 -1.30 -14.23 -5.74
CA THR A 121 -1.03 -15.32 -6.67
C THR A 121 -0.46 -16.52 -5.94
N ARG A 122 0.60 -16.32 -5.15
CA ARG A 122 1.25 -17.42 -4.40
C ARG A 122 0.30 -18.14 -3.44
N GLU A 123 -0.51 -17.39 -2.69
CA GLU A 123 -1.43 -17.97 -1.69
C GLU A 123 -2.58 -18.76 -2.33
N HIS A 124 -3.01 -18.34 -3.52
CA HIS A 124 -4.16 -18.95 -4.18
C HIS A 124 -3.75 -20.03 -5.18
N GLU A 125 -2.56 -19.96 -5.77
CA GLU A 125 -1.98 -21.09 -6.53
C GLU A 125 -1.76 -22.30 -5.62
N GLN A 126 -1.14 -22.14 -4.46
CA GLN A 126 -0.86 -23.24 -3.53
C GLN A 126 -2.12 -23.94 -3.02
N ARG A 127 -3.22 -23.20 -2.84
CA ARG A 127 -4.49 -23.78 -2.34
C ARG A 127 -5.20 -24.66 -3.37
N LEU A 128 -4.94 -24.45 -4.65
CA LEU A 128 -5.58 -25.19 -5.74
C LEU A 128 -4.78 -26.43 -6.18
N ASP A 129 -3.46 -26.42 -5.94
CA ASP A 129 -2.53 -27.44 -6.43
C ASP A 129 -2.67 -28.82 -5.74
N LEU A 130 -3.37 -28.93 -4.62
CA LEU A 130 -3.46 -30.17 -3.87
C LEU A 130 -4.31 -31.27 -4.56
N PHE A 131 -5.17 -30.92 -5.53
CA PHE A 131 -6.12 -31.88 -6.13
C PHE A 131 -6.38 -31.71 -7.63
N GLU A 132 -6.03 -30.58 -8.27
CA GLU A 132 -6.52 -30.25 -9.62
C GLU A 132 -5.42 -29.85 -10.63
N GLY A 133 -4.13 -30.02 -10.30
CA GLY A 133 -3.03 -29.53 -11.14
C GLY A 133 -2.81 -28.00 -11.04
N PRO A 134 -1.88 -27.42 -11.80
CA PRO A 134 -1.56 -25.99 -11.70
C PRO A 134 -2.77 -25.12 -12.04
N ALA A 135 -3.12 -24.23 -11.10
CA ALA A 135 -4.24 -23.33 -11.26
C ALA A 135 -3.98 -22.30 -12.37
N SER A 136 -4.98 -22.04 -13.21
CA SER A 136 -4.91 -20.95 -14.17
C SER A 136 -4.99 -19.58 -13.48
N ALA A 137 -4.42 -18.54 -14.09
CA ALA A 137 -4.55 -17.17 -13.59
C ALA A 137 -6.02 -16.77 -13.40
N GLN A 138 -6.90 -17.19 -14.27
CA GLN A 138 -8.33 -16.94 -14.15
C GLN A 138 -8.93 -17.55 -12.88
N GLN A 139 -8.56 -18.80 -12.53
CA GLN A 139 -9.00 -19.46 -11.29
C GLN A 139 -8.45 -18.76 -10.04
N VAL A 140 -7.17 -18.40 -10.05
CA VAL A 140 -6.51 -17.66 -8.97
C VAL A 140 -7.23 -16.33 -8.70
N TRP A 141 -7.50 -15.56 -9.75
CA TRP A 141 -8.09 -14.22 -9.62
C TRP A 141 -9.62 -14.23 -9.47
N SER A 142 -10.31 -15.36 -9.78
CA SER A 142 -11.76 -15.47 -9.56
C SER A 142 -12.17 -15.27 -8.09
N ARG A 143 -11.29 -15.60 -7.15
CA ARG A 143 -11.52 -15.39 -5.72
C ARG A 143 -11.50 -13.91 -5.33
N ALA A 144 -10.72 -13.08 -6.02
CA ALA A 144 -10.69 -11.64 -5.83
C ALA A 144 -12.01 -10.96 -6.25
N GLN A 145 -12.84 -11.65 -7.04
CA GLN A 145 -14.13 -11.15 -7.53
C GLN A 145 -15.25 -11.20 -6.48
N THR A 146 -14.93 -11.52 -5.26
CA THR A 146 -15.84 -11.46 -4.11
C THR A 146 -15.52 -10.27 -3.22
N GLY A 147 -16.51 -9.76 -2.48
CA GLY A 147 -16.26 -8.69 -1.51
C GLY A 147 -15.18 -9.07 -0.48
N ALA A 148 -15.17 -10.33 -0.03
CA ALA A 148 -14.15 -10.83 0.90
C ALA A 148 -12.76 -10.86 0.25
N GLY A 149 -12.64 -11.45 -0.95
CA GLY A 149 -11.36 -11.53 -1.65
C GLY A 149 -10.82 -10.15 -2.03
N PHE A 150 -11.67 -9.26 -2.56
CA PHE A 150 -11.25 -7.89 -2.84
C PHE A 150 -10.80 -7.15 -1.57
N SER A 151 -11.48 -7.35 -0.44
CA SER A 151 -11.08 -6.71 0.80
C SER A 151 -9.72 -7.18 1.30
N GLU A 152 -9.38 -8.44 1.09
CA GLU A 152 -8.06 -9.01 1.39
C GLU A 152 -6.97 -8.41 0.48
N LEU A 153 -7.23 -8.37 -0.83
CA LEU A 153 -6.32 -7.75 -1.81
C LEU A 153 -6.08 -6.26 -1.51
N ALA A 154 -7.15 -5.50 -1.30
CA ALA A 154 -7.08 -4.08 -0.96
C ALA A 154 -6.35 -3.85 0.38
N ARG A 155 -6.52 -4.76 1.32
CA ARG A 155 -5.82 -4.78 2.58
C ARG A 155 -4.31 -4.90 2.39
N THR A 156 -3.87 -5.88 1.67
CA THR A 156 -2.44 -6.10 1.42
C THR A 156 -1.83 -4.89 0.74
N PHE A 157 -2.49 -4.35 -0.29
CA PHE A 157 -2.04 -3.16 -0.99
C PHE A 157 -1.92 -1.93 -0.08
N LEU A 158 -2.98 -1.59 0.65
CA LEU A 158 -2.99 -0.39 1.50
C LEU A 158 -2.02 -0.49 2.67
N GLY A 159 -1.90 -1.67 3.28
CA GLY A 159 -0.94 -1.92 4.36
C GLY A 159 0.49 -1.72 3.90
N ASP A 160 0.87 -2.32 2.77
CA ASP A 160 2.21 -2.19 2.22
C ASP A 160 2.49 -0.76 1.71
N LEU A 161 1.49 -0.11 1.09
CA LEU A 161 1.62 1.28 0.64
C LEU A 161 1.90 2.24 1.81
N VAL A 162 1.13 2.14 2.89
CA VAL A 162 1.32 2.97 4.08
C VAL A 162 2.66 2.67 4.74
N GLY A 163 3.03 1.39 4.88
CA GLY A 163 4.32 0.97 5.42
C GLY A 163 5.50 1.56 4.64
N ARG A 164 5.47 1.44 3.30
CA ARG A 164 6.52 2.01 2.43
C ARG A 164 6.58 3.52 2.50
N TYR A 165 5.42 4.18 2.57
CA TYR A 165 5.34 5.62 2.70
C TYR A 165 5.98 6.12 4.01
N LEU A 166 5.69 5.47 5.13
CA LEU A 166 6.30 5.81 6.42
C LEU A 166 7.80 5.56 6.43
N LYS A 167 8.22 4.39 5.94
CA LYS A 167 9.62 4.02 5.81
C LYS A 167 10.40 5.03 4.97
N TYR A 168 9.86 5.45 3.83
CA TYR A 168 10.48 6.44 2.94
C TYR A 168 10.81 7.75 3.68
N PHE A 169 9.87 8.30 4.45
CA PHE A 169 10.12 9.54 5.18
C PHE A 169 11.12 9.37 6.32
N LEU A 170 11.04 8.28 7.05
CA LEU A 170 11.93 8.01 8.19
C LEU A 170 13.37 7.72 7.73
N GLU A 171 13.56 6.90 6.71
CA GLU A 171 14.89 6.59 6.16
C GLU A 171 15.59 7.83 5.62
N ARG A 172 14.85 8.71 4.97
CA ARG A 172 15.38 9.94 4.43
C ARG A 172 15.89 10.88 5.52
N GLU A 173 15.14 11.05 6.61
CA GLU A 173 15.55 11.89 7.73
C GLU A 173 16.77 11.34 8.47
N VAL A 174 16.78 10.03 8.69
CA VAL A 174 17.92 9.37 9.35
C VAL A 174 19.18 9.51 8.50
N SER A 175 19.06 9.39 7.18
CA SER A 175 20.19 9.55 6.26
C SER A 175 20.80 10.95 6.26
N GLU A 176 19.99 11.97 6.51
CA GLU A 176 20.48 13.36 6.57
C GLU A 176 21.23 13.68 7.88
N ARG A 177 21.03 12.90 8.96
CA ARG A 177 21.50 13.26 10.31
C ARG A 177 22.42 12.24 10.98
N SER A 178 22.55 11.03 10.44
CA SER A 178 23.42 10.01 11.05
C SER A 178 24.86 10.20 10.63
N SER A 179 25.77 10.32 11.60
CA SER A 179 27.22 10.43 11.37
C SER A 179 27.94 9.09 11.19
N GLY A 180 27.23 7.94 11.34
CA GLY A 180 27.82 6.60 11.25
C GLY A 180 26.99 5.61 10.43
N VAL A 181 27.66 4.84 9.56
CA VAL A 181 27.02 3.85 8.68
C VAL A 181 26.39 2.71 9.49
N ALA A 182 27.09 2.20 10.50
CA ALA A 182 26.59 1.07 11.32
C ALA A 182 25.36 1.42 12.15
N GLN A 183 25.30 2.62 12.73
CA GLN A 183 24.13 3.11 13.46
C GLN A 183 22.92 3.29 12.54
N ARG A 184 23.16 3.77 11.31
CA ARG A 184 22.12 3.92 10.29
C ARG A 184 21.53 2.57 9.91
N GLU A 185 22.35 1.56 9.64
CA GLU A 185 21.89 0.23 9.25
C GLU A 185 21.11 -0.48 10.36
N GLN A 186 21.54 -0.36 11.60
CA GLN A 186 20.83 -0.92 12.74
C GLN A 186 19.48 -0.23 12.94
N PHE A 187 19.44 1.10 12.85
CA PHE A 187 18.21 1.87 12.96
C PHE A 187 17.23 1.55 11.84
N VAL A 188 17.68 1.50 10.58
CA VAL A 188 16.83 1.17 9.41
C VAL A 188 16.24 -0.24 9.55
N ARG A 189 17.00 -1.22 10.07
CA ARG A 189 16.46 -2.56 10.34
C ARG A 189 15.36 -2.54 11.40
N GLN A 190 15.63 -1.95 12.56
CA GLN A 190 14.64 -1.86 13.65
C GLN A 190 13.40 -1.10 13.22
N LEU A 191 13.59 0.00 12.49
CA LEU A 191 12.49 0.78 11.94
C LEU A 191 11.68 -0.03 10.92
N SER A 192 12.34 -0.79 10.03
CA SER A 192 11.68 -1.62 9.02
C SER A 192 10.77 -2.66 9.68
N GLU A 193 11.31 -3.43 10.61
CA GLU A 193 10.55 -4.45 11.34
C GLU A 193 9.35 -3.84 12.08
N HIS A 194 9.52 -2.65 12.59
CA HIS A 194 8.50 -1.98 13.37
C HIS A 194 7.43 -1.29 12.51
N VAL A 195 7.82 -0.63 11.43
CA VAL A 195 6.87 -0.05 10.45
C VAL A 195 6.04 -1.15 9.79
N ASP A 196 6.65 -2.30 9.47
CA ASP A 196 5.93 -3.45 8.94
C ASP A 196 4.93 -4.01 9.98
N ALA A 197 5.32 -4.06 11.25
CA ALA A 197 4.43 -4.47 12.35
C ALA A 197 3.27 -3.48 12.55
N ILE A 198 3.53 -2.16 12.51
CA ILE A 198 2.51 -1.13 12.63
C ILE A 198 1.57 -1.14 11.41
N ALA A 199 2.11 -1.18 10.20
CA ALA A 199 1.30 -1.26 8.99
C ALA A 199 0.41 -2.50 9.02
N LYS A 200 0.94 -3.65 9.42
CA LYS A 200 0.20 -4.89 9.58
C LYS A 200 -0.85 -4.80 10.69
N HIS A 201 -0.49 -4.27 11.85
CA HIS A 201 -1.39 -4.14 13.01
C HIS A 201 -2.50 -3.13 12.76
N SER A 202 -2.19 -1.95 12.26
CA SER A 202 -3.18 -0.93 11.86
C SER A 202 -4.16 -1.45 10.85
N PHE A 203 -3.73 -2.41 10.08
CA PHE A 203 -4.53 -3.06 9.08
C PHE A 203 -5.37 -4.20 9.65
N GLU A 204 -4.87 -4.98 10.59
CA GLU A 204 -5.61 -6.04 11.28
C GLU A 204 -6.70 -5.47 12.20
N THR A 205 -6.43 -4.36 12.87
CA THR A 205 -7.40 -3.63 13.70
C THR A 205 -8.49 -2.95 12.85
N SER A 206 -8.23 -2.68 11.59
CA SER A 206 -9.25 -2.11 10.70
C SER A 206 -10.20 -3.17 10.13
N LYS A 207 -10.83 -4.00 10.98
CA LYS A 207 -12.02 -4.79 10.59
C LYS A 207 -13.08 -3.91 9.90
N ILE A 208 -13.10 -2.63 10.24
CA ILE A 208 -13.89 -1.59 9.59
C ILE A 208 -13.46 -1.39 8.13
N ALA A 209 -12.16 -1.41 7.82
CA ALA A 209 -11.69 -1.29 6.44
C ALA A 209 -12.04 -2.53 5.60
N GLN A 210 -12.02 -3.72 6.19
CA GLN A 210 -12.45 -4.94 5.50
C GLN A 210 -13.93 -4.89 5.15
N SER A 211 -14.79 -4.55 6.11
CA SER A 211 -16.22 -4.43 5.87
C SER A 211 -16.53 -3.33 4.86
N PHE A 212 -15.80 -2.21 4.92
CA PHE A 212 -15.94 -1.12 3.98
C PHE A 212 -15.48 -1.53 2.57
N ALA A 213 -14.32 -2.18 2.42
CA ALA A 213 -13.82 -2.61 1.12
C ALA A 213 -14.74 -3.65 0.47
N ALA A 214 -15.23 -4.62 1.25
CA ALA A 214 -16.19 -5.60 0.78
C ALA A 214 -17.51 -4.95 0.36
N GLY A 215 -18.05 -4.07 1.17
CA GLY A 215 -19.28 -3.33 0.88
C GLY A 215 -19.16 -2.43 -0.35
N TRP A 216 -18.04 -1.71 -0.46
CA TRP A 216 -17.75 -0.87 -1.61
C TRP A 216 -17.65 -1.69 -2.90
N TYR A 217 -16.91 -2.81 -2.88
CA TYR A 217 -16.77 -3.70 -4.01
C TYR A 217 -18.14 -4.25 -4.46
N ASN A 218 -18.92 -4.78 -3.54
CA ASN A 218 -20.24 -5.32 -3.82
C ASN A 218 -21.20 -4.27 -4.42
N LYS A 219 -21.06 -3.01 -4.00
CA LYS A 219 -21.89 -1.91 -4.50
C LYS A 219 -21.45 -1.41 -5.88
N HIS A 220 -20.15 -1.32 -6.13
CA HIS A 220 -19.61 -0.62 -7.29
C HIS A 220 -19.04 -1.54 -8.37
N ALA A 221 -18.71 -2.79 -8.04
CA ALA A 221 -18.08 -3.73 -8.96
C ALA A 221 -19.04 -4.80 -9.52
N LYS A 222 -20.33 -4.79 -9.12
CA LYS A 222 -21.32 -5.79 -9.59
C LYS A 222 -21.58 -5.71 -11.08
N GLU A 223 -21.58 -4.51 -11.65
CA GLU A 223 -21.98 -4.23 -13.04
C GLU A 223 -20.79 -3.93 -13.96
N GLY A 224 -19.56 -4.03 -13.46
CA GLY A 224 -18.34 -3.74 -14.21
C GLY A 224 -17.28 -3.08 -13.33
N ALA A 225 -16.19 -2.63 -13.94
CA ALA A 225 -15.12 -1.92 -13.22
C ALA A 225 -15.66 -0.57 -12.68
N PRO A 226 -15.45 -0.27 -11.39
CA PRO A 226 -15.87 0.99 -10.79
C PRO A 226 -15.25 2.20 -11.49
N SER A 227 -16.00 3.29 -11.61
CA SER A 227 -15.50 4.53 -12.20
C SER A 227 -14.26 5.06 -11.45
N ALA A 228 -13.40 5.81 -12.16
CA ALA A 228 -12.23 6.46 -11.54
C ALA A 228 -12.63 7.37 -10.35
N GLN A 229 -13.81 8.00 -10.40
CA GLN A 229 -14.33 8.78 -9.28
C GLN A 229 -14.64 7.91 -8.06
N ALA A 230 -15.25 6.75 -8.25
CA ALA A 230 -15.55 5.81 -7.17
C ALA A 230 -14.26 5.24 -6.54
N GLN A 231 -13.26 4.93 -7.37
CA GLN A 231 -11.93 4.49 -6.91
C GLN A 231 -11.21 5.57 -6.11
N ARG A 232 -11.23 6.83 -6.55
CA ARG A 232 -10.68 7.98 -5.81
C ARG A 232 -11.38 8.18 -4.46
N ALA A 233 -12.69 8.07 -4.44
CA ALA A 233 -13.47 8.19 -3.21
C ALA A 233 -13.12 7.08 -2.22
N PHE A 234 -12.97 5.84 -2.70
CA PHE A 234 -12.54 4.71 -1.89
C PHE A 234 -11.17 4.94 -1.25
N LEU A 235 -10.14 5.25 -2.06
CA LEU A 235 -8.78 5.48 -1.56
C LEU A 235 -8.73 6.59 -0.52
N ARG A 236 -9.38 7.71 -0.78
CA ARG A 236 -9.46 8.83 0.17
C ARG A 236 -10.10 8.41 1.49
N TYR A 237 -11.18 7.66 1.45
CA TYR A 237 -11.86 7.17 2.64
C TYR A 237 -11.00 6.16 3.40
N ALA A 238 -10.44 5.16 2.70
CA ALA A 238 -9.60 4.13 3.29
C ALA A 238 -8.37 4.73 3.99
N LEU A 239 -7.64 5.64 3.33
CA LEU A 239 -6.49 6.32 3.91
C LEU A 239 -6.88 7.22 5.10
N THR A 240 -8.08 7.83 5.07
CA THR A 240 -8.59 8.60 6.21
C THR A 240 -8.91 7.71 7.39
N LYS A 241 -9.50 6.54 7.17
CA LYS A 241 -9.79 5.56 8.21
C LYS A 241 -8.51 4.98 8.82
N LEU A 242 -7.57 4.56 7.99
CA LEU A 242 -6.25 4.11 8.45
C LEU A 242 -5.58 5.17 9.34
N ARG A 243 -5.62 6.43 8.92
CA ARG A 243 -5.12 7.55 9.72
C ARG A 243 -5.80 7.67 11.09
N THR A 244 -7.11 7.46 11.15
CA THR A 244 -7.89 7.59 12.39
C THR A 244 -7.59 6.43 13.35
N GLU A 245 -7.47 5.22 12.86
CA GLU A 245 -7.15 4.05 13.68
C GLU A 245 -5.73 4.12 14.23
N LEU A 246 -4.75 4.52 13.40
CA LEU A 246 -3.38 4.76 13.84
C LEU A 246 -3.25 5.86 14.92
N ALA A 247 -4.22 6.78 14.98
CA ALA A 247 -4.28 7.78 16.04
C ALA A 247 -4.92 7.25 17.33
N ARG A 248 -5.88 6.32 17.23
CA ARG A 248 -6.58 5.75 18.39
C ARG A 248 -5.70 4.84 19.25
N GLU A 249 -4.80 4.09 18.64
CA GLU A 249 -3.87 3.20 19.36
C GLU A 249 -2.89 3.95 20.27
N ARG A 250 -2.74 5.26 20.07
CA ARG A 250 -1.90 6.11 20.91
C ARG A 250 -2.55 6.46 22.25
N ASP A 251 -3.87 6.43 22.32
CA ASP A 251 -4.65 6.88 23.48
C ASP A 251 -5.08 5.71 24.39
N THR A 252 -4.64 4.46 24.07
CA THR A 252 -4.82 3.25 24.86
C THR A 252 -3.47 2.78 25.41
#